data_0860b1bcbf713b69f10a97be6002e3f8
#
_entry.id   0860b1bcbf713b69f10a97be6002e3f8
#
_cell.length_a   1.000
_cell.length_b   1.000
_cell.length_c   1.000
_cell.angle_alpha   90.00
_cell.angle_beta   90.00
_cell.angle_gamma   90.00
#
_symmetry.space_group_name_H-M   'P 1'
#
loop_
_entity.id
_entity.type
_entity.pdbx_description
1 polymer ?
#
loop_
_entity_poly.entity_id
_entity_poly.type
_entity_poly.pdbx_seq_one_letter_code
_entity_poly.pdbx_strand_id
1 'polypeptide(L)'
;MKLIRYLLGLSLFLLAGQWVKADETAAESFNPQKSIFEHLGDEYGWNVWNLHIPLPVIVRDEEGAWHVFSSAKLAGGQEYEGFYIAGEGEYEGKVIARNASGHIYRPWDFSVTKNVLALFICALLLCWLVFPLVRWYKKKPYEAPRRVKGMMEFGVGMLYEELIVPILGKDARRFGPYLLTLFFFILLMNLMGLIVIFPGGANLAGNMSVTLVLAVCTFVVVNFSGRKGYWKDIFWPEVPTWLKCPVPMMPVIEIFGVFTKPIALMIRLFANMLGGHLITLVLISLIFIFAAMGPVIMGTSTVIAVVFAVFMGFIDLLICFIQAYVFMLLSAIFISLARPAETGARHEKCCLLYTSPSPRDC
;
A
#
# COMPACT_ATOMS: atom_id res chain seq x y z
N MET A 1 -11.97 31.25 1.55
CA MET A 1 -10.80 32.13 1.71
C MET A 1 -9.84 31.68 2.83
N LYS A 2 -10.29 31.25 4.01
CA LYS A 2 -9.38 30.75 5.09
C LYS A 2 -8.63 29.47 4.70
N LEU A 3 -9.30 28.51 4.05
CA LEU A 3 -8.70 27.24 3.62
C LEU A 3 -7.56 27.44 2.59
N ILE A 4 -7.75 28.37 1.64
CA ILE A 4 -6.73 28.72 0.64
C ILE A 4 -5.50 29.36 1.29
N ARG A 5 -5.68 30.18 2.34
CA ARG A 5 -4.56 30.75 3.11
C ARG A 5 -3.79 29.67 3.90
N TYR A 6 -4.46 28.66 4.44
CA TYR A 6 -3.80 27.53 5.11
C TYR A 6 -3.07 26.62 4.12
N LEU A 7 -3.64 26.36 2.95
CA LEU A 7 -2.99 25.61 1.88
C LEU A 7 -1.78 26.36 1.30
N LEU A 8 -1.90 27.68 1.08
CA LEU A 8 -0.78 28.53 0.68
C LEU A 8 0.30 28.62 1.79
N GLY A 9 -0.09 28.70 3.06
CA GLY A 9 0.85 28.70 4.19
C GLY A 9 1.57 27.35 4.33
N LEU A 10 0.87 26.25 4.12
CA LEU A 10 1.46 24.90 4.14
C LEU A 10 2.41 24.69 2.95
N SER A 11 2.05 25.16 1.76
CA SER A 11 2.92 25.10 0.57
C SER A 11 4.16 25.98 0.72
N LEU A 12 4.02 27.18 1.31
CA LEU A 12 5.15 28.08 1.62
C LEU A 12 6.05 27.49 2.72
N PHE A 13 5.49 26.81 3.70
CA PHE A 13 6.27 26.13 4.75
C PHE A 13 7.03 24.92 4.21
N LEU A 14 6.43 24.18 3.28
CA LEU A 14 7.09 23.08 2.56
C LEU A 14 8.20 23.60 1.63
N LEU A 15 8.02 24.79 1.04
CA LEU A 15 9.04 25.46 0.22
C LEU A 15 10.19 26.05 1.07
N ALA A 16 9.90 26.60 2.24
CA ALA A 16 10.89 27.17 3.14
C ALA A 16 11.83 26.12 3.75
N GLY A 17 11.37 24.86 3.88
CA GLY A 17 12.19 23.74 4.35
C GLY A 17 13.28 23.28 3.38
N GLN A 18 13.30 23.77 2.14
CA GLN A 18 14.24 23.37 1.09
C GLN A 18 15.45 24.31 0.90
N TRP A 19 15.64 25.30 1.77
CA TRP A 19 16.87 26.08 1.77
C TRP A 19 18.00 25.29 2.48
N VAL A 20 18.33 24.13 1.93
CA VAL A 20 19.60 23.45 2.24
C VAL A 20 20.68 24.25 1.54
N LYS A 21 21.65 24.77 2.31
CA LYS A 21 22.91 25.30 1.77
C LYS A 21 23.55 24.19 0.95
N ALA A 22 23.64 24.40 -0.35
CA ALA A 22 24.46 23.57 -1.21
C ALA A 22 25.92 23.82 -0.80
N ASP A 23 26.54 22.83 -0.18
CA ASP A 23 27.96 22.79 0.03
C ASP A 23 28.64 22.63 -1.35
N GLU A 24 29.46 23.60 -1.73
CA GLU A 24 30.15 23.68 -3.05
C GLU A 24 31.23 22.61 -3.27
N THR A 25 31.35 21.59 -2.42
CA THR A 25 32.47 20.66 -2.43
C THR A 25 32.25 19.29 -3.07
N ALA A 26 31.13 19.05 -3.76
CA ALA A 26 30.89 17.77 -4.44
C ALA A 26 30.35 17.95 -5.85
N ALA A 27 31.16 18.37 -6.79
CA ALA A 27 30.97 18.11 -8.21
C ALA A 27 31.41 16.68 -8.58
N GLU A 28 31.10 15.70 -7.73
CA GLU A 28 30.99 14.31 -8.17
C GLU A 28 29.76 14.22 -9.05
N SER A 29 29.93 13.63 -10.24
CA SER A 29 28.89 13.49 -11.23
C SER A 29 27.63 12.91 -10.57
N PHE A 30 26.65 13.80 -10.26
CA PHE A 30 25.36 13.39 -9.71
C PHE A 30 24.74 12.34 -10.64
N ASN A 31 24.67 11.11 -10.17
CA ASN A 31 24.02 10.03 -10.89
C ASN A 31 22.56 9.91 -10.40
N PRO A 32 21.60 10.50 -11.14
CA PRO A 32 20.21 10.54 -10.73
C PRO A 32 19.63 9.14 -10.50
N GLN A 33 20.06 8.17 -11.33
CA GLN A 33 19.55 6.81 -11.27
C GLN A 33 19.94 6.12 -9.96
N LYS A 34 21.18 6.21 -9.53
CA LYS A 34 21.66 5.61 -8.28
C LYS A 34 20.95 6.23 -7.06
N SER A 35 20.84 7.55 -7.03
CA SER A 35 20.18 8.28 -5.96
C SER A 35 18.67 7.94 -5.86
N ILE A 36 17.99 7.72 -6.98
CA ILE A 36 16.59 7.33 -7.02
C ILE A 36 16.40 5.92 -6.43
N PHE A 37 17.22 4.95 -6.82
CA PHE A 37 17.10 3.57 -6.33
C PHE A 37 17.48 3.44 -4.86
N GLU A 38 18.50 4.16 -4.39
CA GLU A 38 18.85 4.22 -2.96
C GLU A 38 17.69 4.77 -2.12
N HIS A 39 16.99 5.81 -2.59
CA HIS A 39 15.86 6.42 -1.85
C HIS A 39 14.61 5.53 -1.79
N LEU A 40 14.42 4.68 -2.80
CA LEU A 40 13.32 3.71 -2.86
C LEU A 40 13.61 2.43 -2.07
N GLY A 41 14.87 2.16 -1.76
CA GLY A 41 15.32 0.99 -1.03
C GLY A 41 14.82 0.95 0.42
N ASP A 42 14.84 -0.26 0.99
CA ASP A 42 14.56 -0.49 2.40
C ASP A 42 15.89 -0.44 3.18
N GLU A 43 15.96 0.46 4.15
CA GLU A 43 17.16 0.75 4.94
C GLU A 43 17.03 0.26 6.38
N TYR A 44 18.16 -0.04 7.03
CA TYR A 44 18.24 -0.42 8.45
C TYR A 44 18.34 0.79 9.40
N GLY A 45 18.17 2.00 8.89
CA GLY A 45 18.13 3.23 9.65
C GLY A 45 17.08 4.19 9.11
N TRP A 46 16.60 5.09 9.93
CA TRP A 46 15.68 6.14 9.51
C TRP A 46 16.36 7.49 9.62
N ASN A 47 16.59 8.13 8.49
CA ASN A 47 17.15 9.46 8.41
C ASN A 47 16.02 10.49 8.51
N VAL A 48 16.01 11.26 9.61
CA VAL A 48 15.08 12.37 9.84
C VAL A 48 15.89 13.65 9.90
N TRP A 49 15.94 14.38 8.80
CA TRP A 49 16.80 15.57 8.63
C TRP A 49 18.26 15.26 9.00
N ASN A 50 18.76 15.76 10.15
CA ASN A 50 20.11 15.53 10.62
C ASN A 50 20.23 14.43 11.69
N LEU A 51 19.10 13.78 12.04
CA LEU A 51 19.07 12.73 13.05
C LEU A 51 18.96 11.36 12.37
N HIS A 52 20.02 10.56 12.51
CA HIS A 52 20.01 9.16 12.12
C HIS A 52 19.50 8.32 13.29
N ILE A 53 18.32 7.70 13.10
CA ILE A 53 17.73 6.79 14.08
C ILE A 53 18.16 5.37 13.70
N PRO A 54 19.09 4.75 14.44
CA PRO A 54 19.51 3.38 14.17
C PRO A 54 18.41 2.42 14.62
N LEU A 55 18.12 1.44 13.77
CA LEU A 55 17.10 0.41 14.03
C LEU A 55 17.75 -0.89 14.53
N PRO A 56 17.03 -1.72 15.29
CA PRO A 56 17.56 -3.01 15.74
C PRO A 56 17.67 -3.98 14.57
N VAL A 57 18.85 -4.54 14.39
CA VAL A 57 19.14 -5.62 13.44
C VAL A 57 19.06 -6.94 14.20
N ILE A 58 18.22 -7.84 13.68
CA ILE A 58 17.99 -9.18 14.22
C ILE A 58 18.27 -10.18 13.11
N VAL A 59 19.36 -10.89 13.22
CA VAL A 59 19.78 -11.86 12.21
C VAL A 59 20.03 -13.23 12.84
N ARG A 60 19.74 -14.27 12.07
CA ARG A 60 20.04 -15.65 12.46
C ARG A 60 21.10 -16.21 11.53
N ASP A 61 22.18 -16.70 12.13
CA ASP A 61 23.32 -17.29 11.43
C ASP A 61 23.00 -18.70 10.89
N GLU A 62 23.85 -19.24 10.01
CA GLU A 62 23.77 -20.64 9.51
C GLU A 62 23.87 -21.67 10.63
N GLU A 63 24.62 -21.37 11.69
CA GLU A 63 24.73 -22.21 12.89
C GLU A 63 23.47 -22.19 13.79
N GLY A 64 22.49 -21.30 13.44
CA GLY A 64 21.23 -21.18 14.19
C GLY A 64 21.29 -20.19 15.36
N ALA A 65 22.42 -19.50 15.58
CA ALA A 65 22.55 -18.48 16.60
C ALA A 65 21.81 -17.18 16.23
N TRP A 66 21.25 -16.53 17.25
CA TRP A 66 20.56 -15.26 17.07
C TRP A 66 21.48 -14.12 17.51
N HIS A 67 21.68 -13.14 16.62
CA HIS A 67 22.45 -11.94 16.87
C HIS A 67 21.50 -10.72 16.84
N VAL A 68 21.53 -9.92 17.91
CA VAL A 68 20.72 -8.71 18.03
C VAL A 68 21.62 -7.53 18.37
N PHE A 69 21.69 -6.57 17.46
CA PHE A 69 22.50 -5.37 17.64
C PHE A 69 21.88 -4.15 16.93
N SER A 70 22.40 -2.96 17.22
CA SER A 70 21.93 -1.74 16.57
C SER A 70 22.60 -1.55 15.21
N SER A 71 21.86 -1.07 14.21
CA SER A 71 22.38 -0.76 12.88
C SER A 71 23.48 0.32 12.90
N ALA A 72 23.57 1.11 13.98
CA ALA A 72 24.68 2.07 14.16
C ALA A 72 26.06 1.40 14.13
N LYS A 73 26.18 0.12 14.51
CA LYS A 73 27.44 -0.62 14.49
C LYS A 73 27.86 -1.05 13.07
N LEU A 74 26.92 -1.05 12.13
CA LEU A 74 27.16 -1.35 10.71
C LEU A 74 27.28 -0.06 9.86
N ALA A 75 27.10 1.11 10.48
CA ALA A 75 27.16 2.39 9.77
C ALA A 75 28.55 2.63 9.18
N GLY A 76 28.59 3.17 7.96
CA GLY A 76 29.87 3.46 7.29
C GLY A 76 30.62 2.23 6.78
N GLY A 77 29.95 1.09 6.59
CA GLY A 77 30.57 -0.14 6.06
C GLY A 77 31.39 -0.90 7.10
N GLN A 78 31.20 -0.61 8.39
CA GLN A 78 31.89 -1.33 9.47
C GLN A 78 31.34 -2.77 9.58
N GLU A 79 32.25 -3.71 9.83
CA GLU A 79 31.92 -5.10 10.12
C GLU A 79 31.77 -5.30 11.64
N TYR A 80 30.66 -5.91 12.05
CA TYR A 80 30.39 -6.26 13.44
C TYR A 80 29.96 -7.73 13.55
N GLU A 81 30.72 -8.51 14.32
CA GLU A 81 30.49 -9.99 14.50
C GLU A 81 30.42 -10.77 13.17
N GLY A 82 31.17 -10.33 12.14
CA GLY A 82 31.14 -10.96 10.81
C GLY A 82 30.00 -10.52 9.92
N PHE A 83 29.12 -9.59 10.40
CA PHE A 83 28.03 -9.02 9.64
C PHE A 83 28.40 -7.63 9.12
N TYR A 84 28.00 -7.32 7.88
CA TYR A 84 28.15 -6.00 7.28
C TYR A 84 27.05 -5.75 6.25
N ILE A 85 26.83 -4.49 5.88
CA ILE A 85 25.88 -4.10 4.84
C ILE A 85 26.63 -4.13 3.50
N ALA A 86 26.12 -4.88 2.52
CA ALA A 86 26.71 -4.94 1.20
C ALA A 86 26.60 -3.57 0.50
N GLY A 87 27.74 -2.99 0.10
CA GLY A 87 27.78 -1.74 -0.65
C GLY A 87 27.58 -1.90 -2.14
N GLU A 88 27.85 -3.08 -2.69
CA GLU A 88 27.75 -3.38 -4.13
C GLU A 88 27.41 -4.85 -4.35
N GLY A 89 26.83 -5.20 -5.49
CA GLY A 89 26.57 -6.57 -5.92
C GLY A 89 25.10 -7.01 -5.75
N GLU A 90 24.87 -8.32 -5.80
CA GLU A 90 23.51 -8.93 -5.77
C GLU A 90 22.74 -8.63 -4.47
N TYR A 91 23.44 -8.38 -3.37
CA TYR A 91 22.86 -8.12 -2.05
C TYR A 91 23.04 -6.66 -1.58
N GLU A 92 23.18 -5.70 -2.51
CA GLU A 92 23.34 -4.28 -2.19
C GLU A 92 22.28 -3.80 -1.18
N GLY A 93 22.75 -3.11 -0.13
CA GLY A 93 21.88 -2.60 0.94
C GLY A 93 21.33 -3.65 1.91
N LYS A 94 21.73 -4.92 1.83
CA LYS A 94 21.30 -6.00 2.73
C LYS A 94 22.41 -6.41 3.67
N VAL A 95 22.02 -6.91 4.87
CA VAL A 95 22.97 -7.49 5.80
C VAL A 95 23.43 -8.84 5.25
N ILE A 96 24.74 -8.99 5.12
CA ILE A 96 25.41 -10.22 4.72
C ILE A 96 26.42 -10.61 5.79
N ALA A 97 26.72 -11.90 5.86
CA ALA A 97 27.69 -12.45 6.80
C ALA A 97 28.84 -13.10 6.05
N ARG A 98 30.02 -13.07 6.68
CA ARG A 98 31.20 -13.76 6.20
C ARG A 98 31.58 -14.87 7.18
N ASN A 99 31.59 -16.11 6.71
CA ASN A 99 32.05 -17.25 7.49
C ASN A 99 33.56 -17.21 7.71
N ALA A 100 34.05 -17.94 8.70
CA ALA A 100 35.47 -18.11 8.96
C ALA A 100 36.26 -18.65 7.75
N SER A 101 35.59 -19.31 6.82
CA SER A 101 36.15 -19.77 5.53
C SER A 101 36.17 -18.70 4.43
N GLY A 102 35.71 -17.46 4.70
CA GLY A 102 35.64 -16.38 3.73
C GLY A 102 34.45 -16.44 2.79
N HIS A 103 33.54 -17.38 2.94
CA HIS A 103 32.34 -17.49 2.12
C HIS A 103 31.30 -16.46 2.57
N ILE A 104 30.79 -15.66 1.60
CA ILE A 104 29.77 -14.66 1.82
C ILE A 104 28.41 -15.32 1.66
N TYR A 105 27.54 -15.19 2.66
CA TYR A 105 26.17 -15.71 2.61
C TYR A 105 25.19 -14.69 3.20
N ARG A 106 23.91 -14.86 2.85
CA ARG A 106 22.84 -14.05 3.38
C ARG A 106 22.19 -14.77 4.57
N PRO A 107 22.31 -14.25 5.81
CA PRO A 107 21.66 -14.80 6.98
C PRO A 107 20.13 -14.61 6.89
N TRP A 108 19.39 -15.32 7.74
CA TRP A 108 17.95 -15.07 7.90
C TRP A 108 17.78 -13.75 8.62
N ASP A 109 17.21 -12.76 7.91
CA ASP A 109 17.07 -11.39 8.37
C ASP A 109 15.64 -11.11 8.86
N PHE A 110 15.51 -10.90 10.16
CA PHE A 110 14.28 -10.50 10.86
C PHE A 110 14.37 -9.08 11.40
N SER A 111 15.29 -8.28 10.89
CA SER A 111 15.55 -6.93 11.37
C SER A 111 14.33 -6.01 11.20
N VAL A 112 14.23 -5.06 12.12
CA VAL A 112 13.25 -3.99 12.00
C VAL A 112 13.80 -2.94 11.04
N THR A 113 13.38 -3.00 9.80
CA THR A 113 13.74 -2.02 8.77
C THR A 113 12.84 -0.78 8.87
N LYS A 114 13.19 0.27 8.14
CA LYS A 114 12.40 1.50 7.98
C LYS A 114 10.93 1.20 7.61
N ASN A 115 10.72 0.27 6.68
CA ASN A 115 9.37 -0.10 6.22
C ASN A 115 8.59 -0.87 7.29
N VAL A 116 9.23 -1.77 8.03
CA VAL A 116 8.60 -2.51 9.14
C VAL A 116 8.17 -1.55 10.25
N LEU A 117 9.05 -0.62 10.63
CA LEU A 117 8.72 0.40 11.64
C LEU A 117 7.57 1.29 11.19
N ALA A 118 7.58 1.75 9.94
CA ALA A 118 6.51 2.56 9.36
C ALA A 118 5.17 1.81 9.32
N LEU A 119 5.18 0.49 9.06
CA LEU A 119 3.99 -0.35 9.09
C LEU A 119 3.39 -0.41 10.51
N PHE A 120 4.21 -0.56 11.55
CA PHE A 120 3.75 -0.49 12.93
C PHE A 120 3.19 0.89 13.28
N ILE A 121 3.83 1.98 12.87
CA ILE A 121 3.34 3.35 13.06
C ILE A 121 1.98 3.53 12.37
N CYS A 122 1.83 3.05 11.15
CA CYS A 122 0.57 3.10 10.42
C CYS A 122 -0.55 2.34 11.15
N ALA A 123 -0.27 1.14 11.66
CA ALA A 123 -1.22 0.36 12.45
C ALA A 123 -1.62 1.06 13.76
N LEU A 124 -0.64 1.63 14.47
CA LEU A 124 -0.88 2.41 15.69
C LEU A 124 -1.70 3.68 15.40
N LEU A 125 -1.40 4.38 14.31
CA LEU A 125 -2.15 5.55 13.87
C LEU A 125 -3.60 5.20 13.54
N LEU A 126 -3.83 4.08 12.85
CA LEU A 126 -5.19 3.58 12.59
C LEU A 126 -5.93 3.29 13.89
N CYS A 127 -5.31 2.60 14.84
CA CYS A 127 -5.88 2.36 16.15
C CYS A 127 -6.18 3.66 16.89
N TRP A 128 -5.26 4.62 16.84
CA TRP A 128 -5.43 5.94 17.48
C TRP A 128 -6.59 6.74 16.87
N LEU A 129 -6.87 6.59 15.58
CA LEU A 129 -8.02 7.21 14.91
C LEU A 129 -9.34 6.52 15.26
N VAL A 130 -9.36 5.18 15.30
CA VAL A 130 -10.59 4.39 15.47
C VAL A 130 -11.03 4.31 16.94
N PHE A 131 -10.13 4.11 17.90
CA PHE A 131 -10.50 3.95 19.32
C PHE A 131 -11.25 5.13 19.92
N PRO A 132 -10.91 6.40 19.66
CA PRO A 132 -11.68 7.53 20.15
C PRO A 132 -13.12 7.59 19.61
N LEU A 133 -13.34 7.13 18.39
CA LEU A 133 -14.66 7.02 17.78
C LEU A 133 -15.50 5.95 18.49
N VAL A 134 -14.93 4.77 18.70
CA VAL A 134 -15.58 3.66 19.43
C VAL A 134 -15.91 4.06 20.87
N ARG A 135 -14.98 4.73 21.57
CA ARG A 135 -15.21 5.23 22.93
C ARG A 135 -16.31 6.29 22.98
N TRP A 136 -16.41 7.14 21.95
CA TRP A 136 -17.46 8.14 21.86
C TRP A 136 -18.83 7.48 21.78
N TYR A 137 -19.04 6.51 20.90
CA TYR A 137 -20.30 5.82 20.74
C TYR A 137 -20.72 4.99 21.97
N LYS A 138 -19.75 4.44 22.70
CA LYS A 138 -20.01 3.77 23.99
C LYS A 138 -20.55 4.72 25.06
N LYS A 139 -20.14 6.00 25.03
CA LYS A 139 -20.56 7.00 26.02
C LYS A 139 -21.81 7.77 25.60
N LYS A 140 -21.94 8.04 24.30
CA LYS A 140 -22.97 8.93 23.72
C LYS A 140 -23.49 8.35 22.39
N PRO A 141 -24.34 7.31 22.45
CA PRO A 141 -24.76 6.57 21.26
C PRO A 141 -25.65 7.37 20.31
N TYR A 142 -26.30 8.44 20.79
CA TYR A 142 -27.24 9.26 20.01
C TYR A 142 -26.71 10.66 19.64
N GLU A 143 -25.46 11.00 20.01
CA GLU A 143 -24.87 12.27 19.64
C GLU A 143 -23.85 12.09 18.51
N ALA A 144 -23.98 12.86 17.43
CA ALA A 144 -23.02 12.84 16.33
C ALA A 144 -21.66 13.40 16.78
N PRO A 145 -20.56 12.72 16.50
CA PRO A 145 -19.23 13.19 16.83
C PRO A 145 -18.84 14.40 15.96
N ARG A 146 -17.97 15.26 16.50
CA ARG A 146 -17.51 16.47 15.82
C ARG A 146 -16.04 16.38 15.40
N ARG A 147 -15.60 17.23 14.45
CA ARG A 147 -14.23 17.34 13.96
C ARG A 147 -13.75 16.04 13.30
N VAL A 148 -12.53 15.59 13.63
CA VAL A 148 -11.90 14.39 13.04
C VAL A 148 -12.75 13.13 13.22
N LYS A 149 -13.40 12.98 14.39
CA LYS A 149 -14.29 11.83 14.64
C LYS A 149 -15.52 11.83 13.72
N GLY A 150 -16.10 13.02 13.45
CA GLY A 150 -17.22 13.15 12.51
C GLY A 150 -16.81 12.88 11.06
N MET A 151 -15.60 13.28 10.66
CA MET A 151 -15.07 12.96 9.34
C MET A 151 -14.84 11.44 9.18
N MET A 152 -14.33 10.77 10.21
CA MET A 152 -14.16 9.32 10.21
C MET A 152 -15.51 8.59 10.16
N GLU A 153 -16.51 9.05 10.94
CA GLU A 153 -17.85 8.51 10.91
C GLU A 153 -18.49 8.64 9.53
N PHE A 154 -18.42 9.82 8.93
CA PHE A 154 -18.90 10.06 7.57
C PHE A 154 -18.25 9.11 6.57
N GLY A 155 -16.91 8.96 6.62
CA GLY A 155 -16.18 8.04 5.75
C GLY A 155 -16.60 6.58 5.94
N VAL A 156 -16.72 6.13 7.20
CA VAL A 156 -17.15 4.77 7.53
C VAL A 156 -18.61 4.54 7.06
N GLY A 157 -19.51 5.49 7.33
CA GLY A 157 -20.92 5.40 6.93
C GLY A 157 -21.08 5.33 5.41
N MET A 158 -20.45 6.27 4.69
CA MET A 158 -20.47 6.29 3.23
C MET A 158 -19.99 4.97 2.63
N LEU A 159 -18.81 4.48 3.05
CA LEU A 159 -18.24 3.23 2.53
C LEU A 159 -19.07 2.00 2.90
N TYR A 160 -19.64 1.99 4.11
CA TYR A 160 -20.42 0.86 4.57
C TYR A 160 -21.79 0.79 3.89
N GLU A 161 -22.52 1.91 3.85
CA GLU A 161 -23.92 1.96 3.34
C GLU A 161 -23.96 2.00 1.81
N GLU A 162 -23.06 2.77 1.16
CA GLU A 162 -23.09 2.95 -0.29
C GLU A 162 -22.36 1.84 -1.05
N LEU A 163 -21.37 1.17 -0.42
CA LEU A 163 -20.53 0.21 -1.12
C LEU A 163 -20.62 -1.20 -0.52
N ILE A 164 -20.39 -1.37 0.77
CA ILE A 164 -20.27 -2.70 1.37
C ILE A 164 -21.64 -3.41 1.41
N VAL A 165 -22.69 -2.70 1.87
CA VAL A 165 -24.03 -3.26 1.99
C VAL A 165 -24.65 -3.66 0.63
N PRO A 166 -24.57 -2.85 -0.43
CA PRO A 166 -25.10 -3.24 -1.75
C PRO A 166 -24.40 -4.44 -2.36
N ILE A 167 -23.07 -4.59 -2.14
CA ILE A 167 -22.27 -5.67 -2.74
C ILE A 167 -22.42 -6.99 -1.96
N LEU A 168 -22.34 -6.94 -0.63
CA LEU A 168 -22.31 -8.14 0.23
C LEU A 168 -23.68 -8.50 0.82
N GLY A 169 -24.64 -7.60 0.81
CA GLY A 169 -25.98 -7.85 1.37
C GLY A 169 -25.92 -8.32 2.83
N LYS A 170 -26.44 -9.52 3.10
CA LYS A 170 -26.48 -10.11 4.45
C LYS A 170 -25.10 -10.37 5.06
N ASP A 171 -24.09 -10.59 4.24
CA ASP A 171 -22.70 -10.84 4.67
C ASP A 171 -21.93 -9.55 5.00
N ALA A 172 -22.51 -8.36 4.72
CA ALA A 172 -21.89 -7.05 4.99
C ALA A 172 -21.47 -6.89 6.46
N ARG A 173 -22.30 -7.36 7.40
CA ARG A 173 -22.01 -7.28 8.83
C ARG A 173 -20.77 -8.11 9.24
N ARG A 174 -20.51 -9.20 8.54
CA ARG A 174 -19.38 -10.10 8.83
C ARG A 174 -18.07 -9.57 8.25
N PHE A 175 -18.09 -9.12 7.00
CA PHE A 175 -16.89 -8.71 6.27
C PHE A 175 -16.65 -7.20 6.26
N GLY A 176 -17.65 -6.38 6.63
CA GLY A 176 -17.56 -4.93 6.69
C GLY A 176 -16.39 -4.43 7.52
N PRO A 177 -16.17 -4.91 8.76
CA PRO A 177 -15.04 -4.48 9.58
C PRO A 177 -13.68 -4.76 8.92
N TYR A 178 -13.52 -5.90 8.27
CA TYR A 178 -12.30 -6.24 7.53
C TYR A 178 -12.06 -5.27 6.37
N LEU A 179 -13.09 -5.05 5.52
CA LEU A 179 -12.98 -4.18 4.35
C LEU A 179 -12.72 -2.72 4.72
N LEU A 180 -13.36 -2.21 5.78
CA LEU A 180 -13.12 -0.87 6.29
C LEU A 180 -11.70 -0.73 6.85
N THR A 181 -11.23 -1.72 7.63
CA THR A 181 -9.86 -1.73 8.13
C THR A 181 -8.85 -1.72 6.98
N LEU A 182 -9.09 -2.52 5.96
CA LEU A 182 -8.25 -2.60 4.77
C LEU A 182 -8.21 -1.27 4.00
N PHE A 183 -9.37 -0.61 3.82
CA PHE A 183 -9.44 0.70 3.19
C PHE A 183 -8.63 1.75 3.95
N PHE A 184 -8.89 1.92 5.24
CA PHE A 184 -8.21 2.94 6.04
C PHE A 184 -6.73 2.64 6.22
N PHE A 185 -6.34 1.37 6.31
CA PHE A 185 -4.94 0.97 6.40
C PHE A 185 -4.18 1.32 5.11
N ILE A 186 -4.71 0.96 3.93
CA ILE A 186 -4.11 1.29 2.64
C ILE A 186 -4.07 2.81 2.44
N LEU A 187 -5.15 3.52 2.78
CA LEU A 187 -5.20 4.97 2.66
C LEU A 187 -4.12 5.64 3.53
N LEU A 188 -3.99 5.24 4.80
CA LEU A 188 -2.96 5.75 5.70
C LEU A 188 -1.56 5.40 5.23
N MET A 189 -1.35 4.17 4.76
CA MET A 189 -0.07 3.71 4.24
C MET A 189 0.39 4.52 3.03
N ASN A 190 -0.51 4.77 2.08
CA ASN A 190 -0.24 5.60 0.91
C ASN A 190 -0.01 7.07 1.30
N LEU A 191 -0.82 7.60 2.22
CA LEU A 191 -0.68 8.97 2.69
C LEU A 191 0.63 9.19 3.46
N MET A 192 1.05 8.22 4.27
CA MET A 192 2.36 8.26 4.93
C MET A 192 3.52 8.23 3.93
N GLY A 193 3.39 7.48 2.82
CA GLY A 193 4.36 7.49 1.73
C GLY A 193 4.47 8.87 1.06
N LEU A 194 3.37 9.58 0.91
CA LEU A 194 3.36 10.92 0.29
C LEU A 194 3.98 12.00 1.20
N ILE A 195 3.91 11.84 2.53
CA ILE A 195 4.47 12.78 3.49
C ILE A 195 5.97 12.48 3.67
N VAL A 196 6.83 13.39 3.23
CA VAL A 196 8.30 13.22 3.32
C VAL A 196 8.83 13.43 4.75
N ILE A 197 8.07 14.13 5.62
CA ILE A 197 8.45 14.46 6.99
C ILE A 197 8.08 13.30 7.93
N PHE A 198 8.97 13.00 8.90
CA PHE A 198 8.69 11.98 9.94
C PHE A 198 7.29 12.20 10.59
N PRO A 199 6.49 11.14 10.73
CA PRO A 199 6.76 9.71 10.56
C PRO A 199 6.58 9.19 9.12
N GLY A 200 6.52 10.05 8.11
CA GLY A 200 6.44 9.70 6.70
C GLY A 200 7.80 9.40 6.05
N GLY A 201 7.85 9.39 4.73
CA GLY A 201 9.06 9.14 3.95
C GLY A 201 9.43 7.66 3.78
N ALA A 202 8.66 6.74 4.36
CA ALA A 202 8.75 5.31 4.07
C ALA A 202 7.74 4.95 2.96
N ASN A 203 8.24 4.51 1.82
CA ASN A 203 7.38 4.10 0.70
C ASN A 203 6.85 2.67 0.91
N LEU A 204 5.92 2.51 1.87
CA LEU A 204 5.35 1.22 2.23
C LEU A 204 4.63 0.54 1.06
N ALA A 205 3.80 1.26 0.34
CA ALA A 205 3.06 0.73 -0.79
C ALA A 205 3.93 0.52 -2.04
N GLY A 206 5.08 1.20 -2.12
CA GLY A 206 6.11 0.95 -3.12
C GLY A 206 7.02 -0.23 -2.77
N ASN A 207 6.82 -0.90 -1.63
CA ASN A 207 7.49 -2.15 -1.32
C ASN A 207 6.60 -3.34 -1.73
N MET A 208 7.10 -4.13 -2.69
CA MET A 208 6.36 -5.26 -3.26
C MET A 208 5.98 -6.31 -2.21
N SER A 209 6.82 -6.50 -1.18
CA SER A 209 6.55 -7.47 -0.10
C SER A 209 5.34 -7.07 0.74
N VAL A 210 5.19 -5.78 1.06
CA VAL A 210 4.05 -5.26 1.85
C VAL A 210 2.76 -5.39 1.05
N THR A 211 2.77 -5.00 -0.22
CA THR A 211 1.60 -5.10 -1.10
C THR A 211 1.21 -6.55 -1.39
N LEU A 212 2.20 -7.46 -1.48
CA LEU A 212 1.96 -8.90 -1.58
C LEU A 212 1.25 -9.44 -0.35
N VAL A 213 1.71 -9.10 0.85
CA VAL A 213 1.06 -9.55 2.10
C VAL A 213 -0.40 -9.10 2.17
N LEU A 214 -0.71 -7.85 1.81
CA LEU A 214 -2.09 -7.35 1.74
C LEU A 214 -2.95 -8.13 0.74
N ALA A 215 -2.40 -8.41 -0.44
CA ALA A 215 -3.09 -9.20 -1.46
C ALA A 215 -3.30 -10.65 -1.02
N VAL A 216 -2.32 -11.26 -0.34
CA VAL A 216 -2.42 -12.61 0.23
C VAL A 216 -3.45 -12.65 1.36
N CYS A 217 -3.52 -11.65 2.22
CA CYS A 217 -4.58 -11.54 3.24
C CYS A 217 -5.97 -11.55 2.60
N THR A 218 -6.18 -10.77 1.53
CA THR A 218 -7.44 -10.77 0.79
C THR A 218 -7.71 -12.13 0.13
N PHE A 219 -6.71 -12.74 -0.48
CA PHE A 219 -6.78 -14.08 -1.06
C PHE A 219 -7.22 -15.12 -0.04
N VAL A 220 -6.61 -15.11 1.14
CA VAL A 220 -6.96 -16.01 2.25
C VAL A 220 -8.40 -15.79 2.68
N VAL A 221 -8.81 -14.54 2.92
CA VAL A 221 -10.19 -14.22 3.33
C VAL A 221 -11.20 -14.67 2.28
N VAL A 222 -10.96 -14.43 1.00
CA VAL A 222 -11.85 -14.83 -0.11
C VAL A 222 -11.99 -16.35 -0.16
N ASN A 223 -10.87 -17.08 -0.19
CA ASN A 223 -10.90 -18.54 -0.37
C ASN A 223 -11.41 -19.29 0.87
N PHE A 224 -11.00 -18.90 2.07
CA PHE A 224 -11.50 -19.52 3.31
C PHE A 224 -12.96 -19.18 3.63
N SER A 225 -13.46 -18.07 3.09
CA SER A 225 -14.88 -17.67 3.26
C SER A 225 -15.77 -18.23 2.16
N GLY A 226 -15.18 -18.84 1.10
CA GLY A 226 -15.90 -19.40 -0.02
C GLY A 226 -16.88 -20.51 0.39
N ARG A 227 -18.12 -20.46 -0.17
CA ARG A 227 -19.12 -21.51 0.01
C ARG A 227 -18.78 -22.74 -0.84
N LYS A 228 -19.42 -23.88 -0.55
CA LYS A 228 -19.24 -25.13 -1.33
C LYS A 228 -19.52 -24.94 -2.84
N GLY A 229 -20.49 -24.07 -3.18
CA GLY A 229 -20.79 -23.69 -4.57
C GLY A 229 -19.60 -23.06 -5.29
N TYR A 230 -18.92 -22.13 -4.65
CA TYR A 230 -17.72 -21.47 -5.18
C TYR A 230 -16.61 -22.49 -5.55
N TRP A 231 -16.31 -23.45 -4.65
CA TRP A 231 -15.33 -24.48 -4.93
C TRP A 231 -15.80 -25.46 -6.01
N LYS A 232 -17.12 -25.78 -6.04
CA LYS A 232 -17.70 -26.58 -7.12
C LYS A 232 -17.55 -25.89 -8.46
N ASP A 233 -17.79 -24.58 -8.54
CA ASP A 233 -17.68 -23.82 -9.79
C ASP A 233 -16.24 -23.71 -10.29
N ILE A 234 -15.26 -23.65 -9.38
CA ILE A 234 -13.82 -23.66 -9.74
C ILE A 234 -13.40 -25.02 -10.31
N PHE A 235 -13.73 -26.13 -9.60
CA PHE A 235 -13.24 -27.45 -9.98
C PHE A 235 -14.15 -28.18 -10.96
N TRP A 236 -15.46 -27.87 -10.93
CA TRP A 236 -16.47 -28.54 -11.76
C TRP A 236 -17.53 -27.56 -12.26
N PRO A 237 -17.17 -26.60 -13.11
CA PRO A 237 -18.12 -25.62 -13.63
C PRO A 237 -19.24 -26.29 -14.42
N GLU A 238 -20.47 -25.71 -14.36
CA GLU A 238 -21.64 -26.20 -15.10
C GLU A 238 -21.59 -25.73 -16.57
N VAL A 239 -20.64 -26.29 -17.35
CA VAL A 239 -20.47 -26.00 -18.78
C VAL A 239 -20.73 -27.25 -19.62
N PRO A 240 -21.04 -27.10 -20.93
CA PRO A 240 -21.26 -28.22 -21.84
C PRO A 240 -20.10 -29.21 -21.85
N THR A 241 -20.40 -30.49 -22.01
CA THR A 241 -19.45 -31.60 -21.90
C THR A 241 -18.28 -31.54 -22.87
N TRP A 242 -18.45 -30.92 -24.02
CA TRP A 242 -17.40 -30.76 -25.04
C TRP A 242 -16.26 -29.79 -24.59
N LEU A 243 -16.52 -28.87 -23.64
CA LEU A 243 -15.48 -28.05 -23.01
C LEU A 243 -14.76 -28.76 -21.84
N LYS A 244 -15.28 -29.88 -21.38
CA LYS A 244 -14.69 -30.67 -20.28
C LYS A 244 -13.76 -31.78 -20.78
N CYS A 245 -13.92 -32.20 -22.03
CA CYS A 245 -13.17 -33.30 -22.61
C CYS A 245 -12.71 -32.94 -24.06
N PRO A 246 -11.44 -33.16 -24.47
CA PRO A 246 -10.41 -33.98 -23.79
C PRO A 246 -9.54 -33.21 -22.77
N VAL A 247 -9.52 -31.86 -22.81
CA VAL A 247 -8.73 -31.05 -21.87
C VAL A 247 -9.68 -30.20 -21.03
N PRO A 248 -9.61 -30.26 -19.69
CA PRO A 248 -10.47 -29.46 -18.81
C PRO A 248 -10.02 -28.00 -18.77
N MET A 249 -10.16 -27.30 -19.90
CA MET A 249 -9.71 -25.91 -20.08
C MET A 249 -10.37 -24.95 -19.09
N MET A 250 -11.66 -25.14 -18.80
CA MET A 250 -12.42 -24.22 -17.94
C MET A 250 -11.95 -24.24 -16.48
N PRO A 251 -11.76 -25.40 -15.81
CA PRO A 251 -11.16 -25.44 -14.48
C PRO A 251 -9.76 -24.81 -14.42
N VAL A 252 -8.95 -25.01 -15.45
CA VAL A 252 -7.59 -24.41 -15.52
C VAL A 252 -7.69 -22.89 -15.55
N ILE A 253 -8.55 -22.32 -16.40
CA ILE A 253 -8.75 -20.86 -16.48
C ILE A 253 -9.27 -20.31 -15.15
N GLU A 254 -10.20 -21.01 -14.50
CA GLU A 254 -10.77 -20.57 -13.23
C GLU A 254 -9.73 -20.58 -12.10
N ILE A 255 -8.91 -21.63 -12.03
CA ILE A 255 -7.79 -21.70 -11.07
C ILE A 255 -6.80 -20.56 -11.31
N PHE A 256 -6.41 -20.32 -12.58
CA PHE A 256 -5.58 -19.15 -12.90
C PHE A 256 -6.24 -17.85 -12.46
N GLY A 257 -7.56 -17.70 -12.67
CA GLY A 257 -8.35 -16.55 -12.22
C GLY A 257 -8.26 -16.31 -10.72
N VAL A 258 -8.28 -17.36 -9.92
CA VAL A 258 -8.16 -17.27 -8.46
C VAL A 258 -6.81 -16.66 -8.04
N PHE A 259 -5.71 -16.99 -8.72
CA PHE A 259 -4.38 -16.46 -8.42
C PHE A 259 -4.12 -15.09 -9.04
N THR A 260 -4.64 -14.82 -10.25
CA THR A 260 -4.40 -13.54 -10.93
C THR A 260 -5.10 -12.37 -10.23
N LYS A 261 -6.24 -12.59 -9.57
CA LYS A 261 -6.97 -11.55 -8.83
C LYS A 261 -6.11 -10.87 -7.74
N PRO A 262 -5.48 -11.59 -6.79
CA PRO A 262 -4.60 -10.98 -5.79
C PRO A 262 -3.33 -10.38 -6.42
N ILE A 263 -2.76 -11.02 -7.43
CA ILE A 263 -1.59 -10.48 -8.14
C ILE A 263 -1.93 -9.13 -8.78
N ALA A 264 -3.08 -9.01 -9.43
CA ALA A 264 -3.53 -7.75 -10.02
C ALA A 264 -3.72 -6.64 -8.97
N LEU A 265 -4.24 -6.98 -7.77
CA LEU A 265 -4.35 -6.03 -6.65
C LEU A 265 -2.98 -5.58 -6.16
N MET A 266 -2.04 -6.51 -6.00
CA MET A 266 -0.66 -6.24 -5.59
C MET A 266 0.05 -5.31 -6.57
N ILE A 267 0.06 -5.66 -7.87
CA ILE A 267 0.74 -4.88 -8.91
C ILE A 267 0.14 -3.48 -9.02
N ARG A 268 -1.18 -3.35 -8.94
CA ARG A 268 -1.84 -2.05 -9.03
C ARG A 268 -1.42 -1.12 -7.89
N LEU A 269 -1.40 -1.63 -6.65
CA LEU A 269 -1.01 -0.82 -5.48
C LEU A 269 0.47 -0.43 -5.57
N PHE A 270 1.33 -1.39 -5.87
CA PHE A 270 2.77 -1.19 -6.03
C PHE A 270 3.10 -0.21 -7.16
N ALA A 271 2.57 -0.44 -8.37
CA ALA A 271 2.92 0.35 -9.56
C ALA A 271 2.47 1.82 -9.44
N ASN A 272 1.29 2.07 -8.89
CA ASN A 272 0.80 3.45 -8.72
C ASN A 272 1.68 4.23 -7.75
N MET A 273 2.04 3.61 -6.60
CA MET A 273 2.83 4.30 -5.59
C MET A 273 4.28 4.49 -6.05
N LEU A 274 4.87 3.46 -6.65
CA LEU A 274 6.22 3.55 -7.23
C LEU A 274 6.27 4.61 -8.33
N GLY A 275 5.25 4.64 -9.22
CA GLY A 275 5.17 5.61 -10.32
C GLY A 275 5.12 7.05 -9.84
N GLY A 276 4.30 7.37 -8.83
CA GLY A 276 4.22 8.71 -8.25
C GLY A 276 5.57 9.18 -7.66
N HIS A 277 6.22 8.31 -6.87
CA HIS A 277 7.54 8.61 -6.32
C HIS A 277 8.61 8.81 -7.41
N LEU A 278 8.64 7.95 -8.43
CA LEU A 278 9.58 8.08 -9.55
C LEU A 278 9.43 9.40 -10.28
N ILE A 279 8.20 9.81 -10.60
CA ILE A 279 7.93 11.08 -11.29
C ILE A 279 8.44 12.25 -10.45
N THR A 280 8.15 12.27 -9.15
CA THR A 280 8.60 13.34 -8.25
C THR A 280 10.13 13.41 -8.17
N LEU A 281 10.80 12.26 -8.04
CA LEU A 281 12.26 12.20 -8.01
C LEU A 281 12.90 12.64 -9.34
N VAL A 282 12.30 12.26 -10.47
CA VAL A 282 12.76 12.72 -11.80
C VAL A 282 12.63 14.23 -11.94
N LEU A 283 11.51 14.82 -11.48
CA LEU A 283 11.34 16.29 -11.51
C LEU A 283 12.38 17.01 -10.67
N ILE A 284 12.73 16.49 -9.50
CA ILE A 284 13.78 17.04 -8.65
C ILE A 284 15.15 16.89 -9.34
N SER A 285 15.45 15.72 -9.90
CA SER A 285 16.71 15.45 -10.61
C SER A 285 16.90 16.39 -11.81
N LEU A 286 15.82 16.76 -12.49
CA LEU A 286 15.82 17.68 -13.62
C LEU A 286 16.34 19.08 -13.21
N ILE A 287 16.03 19.53 -12.00
CA ILE A 287 16.54 20.81 -11.47
C ILE A 287 18.07 20.77 -11.39
N PHE A 288 18.64 19.67 -10.87
CA PHE A 288 20.09 19.51 -10.74
C PHE A 288 20.79 19.42 -12.11
N ILE A 289 20.18 18.73 -13.08
CA ILE A 289 20.73 18.62 -14.44
C ILE A 289 20.78 20.01 -15.11
N PHE A 290 19.72 20.82 -14.98
CA PHE A 290 19.67 22.14 -15.56
C PHE A 290 20.50 23.18 -14.79
N ALA A 291 20.84 22.92 -13.53
CA ALA A 291 21.75 23.75 -12.76
C ALA A 291 23.14 23.85 -13.41
N ALA A 292 23.59 22.80 -14.09
CA ALA A 292 24.87 22.80 -14.83
C ALA A 292 24.87 23.67 -16.09
N MET A 293 23.70 24.10 -16.60
CA MET A 293 23.57 24.87 -17.84
C MET A 293 23.59 26.38 -17.66
N GLY A 294 23.62 26.88 -16.41
CA GLY A 294 23.71 28.29 -16.09
C GLY A 294 22.58 28.83 -15.21
N PRO A 295 22.79 29.98 -14.56
CA PRO A 295 21.90 30.46 -13.49
C PRO A 295 20.49 30.86 -13.99
N VAL A 296 20.35 31.34 -15.23
CA VAL A 296 19.06 31.72 -15.81
C VAL A 296 18.22 30.48 -16.14
N ILE A 297 18.85 29.46 -16.70
CA ILE A 297 18.20 28.19 -17.05
C ILE A 297 17.83 27.43 -15.77
N MET A 298 18.70 27.41 -14.79
CA MET A 298 18.42 26.88 -13.46
C MET A 298 17.20 27.55 -12.81
N GLY A 299 17.11 28.89 -12.82
CA GLY A 299 15.99 29.61 -12.23
C GLY A 299 14.66 29.31 -12.91
N THR A 300 14.60 29.31 -14.24
CA THR A 300 13.39 28.98 -15.00
C THR A 300 12.98 27.51 -14.84
N SER A 301 13.92 26.59 -14.88
CA SER A 301 13.64 25.15 -14.69
C SER A 301 13.13 24.85 -13.28
N THR A 302 13.69 25.52 -12.26
CA THR A 302 13.23 25.38 -10.87
C THR A 302 11.78 25.80 -10.70
N VAL A 303 11.38 26.95 -11.26
CA VAL A 303 9.99 27.41 -11.18
C VAL A 303 9.03 26.42 -11.86
N ILE A 304 9.38 25.96 -13.05
CA ILE A 304 8.58 24.97 -13.79
C ILE A 304 8.49 23.66 -13.00
N ALA A 305 9.61 23.12 -12.52
CA ALA A 305 9.65 21.87 -11.78
C ALA A 305 8.83 21.94 -10.47
N VAL A 306 8.89 23.07 -9.74
CA VAL A 306 8.10 23.25 -8.51
C VAL A 306 6.60 23.29 -8.82
N VAL A 307 6.18 24.00 -9.86
CA VAL A 307 4.76 24.03 -10.27
C VAL A 307 4.27 22.63 -10.63
N PHE A 308 5.06 21.89 -11.40
CA PHE A 308 4.73 20.50 -11.76
C PHE A 308 4.74 19.58 -10.54
N ALA A 309 5.70 19.70 -9.63
CA ALA A 309 5.76 18.90 -8.41
C ALA A 309 4.53 19.10 -7.51
N VAL A 310 4.08 20.35 -7.35
CA VAL A 310 2.84 20.65 -6.61
C VAL A 310 1.62 20.03 -7.30
N PHE A 311 1.52 20.18 -8.62
CA PHE A 311 0.44 19.58 -9.41
C PHE A 311 0.43 18.05 -9.29
N MET A 312 1.59 17.40 -9.43
CA MET A 312 1.73 15.95 -9.26
C MET A 312 1.39 15.51 -7.84
N GLY A 313 1.78 16.25 -6.81
CA GLY A 313 1.40 15.95 -5.43
C GLY A 313 -0.12 15.95 -5.19
N PHE A 314 -0.89 16.82 -5.86
CA PHE A 314 -2.36 16.75 -5.82
C PHE A 314 -2.90 15.52 -6.53
N ILE A 315 -2.32 15.14 -7.68
CA ILE A 315 -2.70 13.91 -8.39
C ILE A 315 -2.39 12.69 -7.53
N ASP A 316 -1.20 12.62 -6.93
CA ASP A 316 -0.79 11.51 -6.06
C ASP A 316 -1.71 11.38 -4.85
N LEU A 317 -2.13 12.48 -4.23
CA LEU A 317 -3.12 12.47 -3.15
C LEU A 317 -4.46 11.87 -3.60
N LEU A 318 -4.93 12.25 -4.79
CA LEU A 318 -6.16 11.70 -5.37
C LEU A 318 -6.00 10.19 -5.66
N ILE A 319 -4.87 9.81 -6.23
CA ILE A 319 -4.54 8.40 -6.52
C ILE A 319 -4.49 7.57 -5.23
N CYS A 320 -3.93 8.08 -4.14
CA CYS A 320 -3.91 7.42 -2.84
C CYS A 320 -5.32 7.03 -2.36
N PHE A 321 -6.27 7.95 -2.49
CA PHE A 321 -7.66 7.70 -2.12
C PHE A 321 -8.32 6.69 -3.07
N ILE A 322 -8.22 6.92 -4.38
CA ILE A 322 -8.80 6.04 -5.40
C ILE A 322 -8.25 4.62 -5.26
N GLN A 323 -6.96 4.48 -4.99
CA GLN A 323 -6.31 3.17 -4.86
C GLN A 323 -6.83 2.38 -3.66
N ALA A 324 -6.99 3.04 -2.49
CA ALA A 324 -7.57 2.40 -1.32
C ALA A 324 -9.03 1.99 -1.58
N TYR A 325 -9.80 2.86 -2.25
CA TYR A 325 -11.18 2.60 -2.62
C TYR A 325 -11.32 1.42 -3.58
N VAL A 326 -10.53 1.40 -4.66
CA VAL A 326 -10.58 0.32 -5.68
C VAL A 326 -10.12 -1.01 -5.09
N PHE A 327 -9.10 -1.00 -4.21
CA PHE A 327 -8.65 -2.23 -3.56
C PHE A 327 -9.75 -2.83 -2.68
N MET A 328 -10.41 -2.00 -1.87
CA MET A 328 -11.53 -2.43 -1.03
C MET A 328 -12.72 -2.90 -1.87
N LEU A 329 -13.08 -2.15 -2.93
CA LEU A 329 -14.17 -2.49 -3.86
C LEU A 329 -13.97 -3.86 -4.50
N LEU A 330 -12.78 -4.10 -5.07
CA LEU A 330 -12.47 -5.39 -5.70
C LEU A 330 -12.43 -6.52 -4.68
N SER A 331 -11.91 -6.28 -3.48
CA SER A 331 -11.95 -7.25 -2.38
C SER A 331 -13.39 -7.60 -1.98
N ALA A 332 -14.29 -6.61 -1.90
CA ALA A 332 -15.72 -6.82 -1.63
C ALA A 332 -16.39 -7.64 -2.73
N ILE A 333 -16.11 -7.33 -4.01
CA ILE A 333 -16.62 -8.09 -5.15
C ILE A 333 -16.11 -9.53 -5.12
N PHE A 334 -14.84 -9.78 -4.85
CA PHE A 334 -14.29 -11.13 -4.78
C PHE A 334 -14.90 -11.94 -3.64
N ILE A 335 -15.14 -11.33 -2.47
CA ILE A 335 -15.86 -11.98 -1.37
C ILE A 335 -17.31 -12.29 -1.77
N SER A 336 -17.99 -11.37 -2.44
CA SER A 336 -19.37 -11.58 -2.92
C SER A 336 -19.46 -12.73 -3.93
N LEU A 337 -18.53 -12.81 -4.88
CA LEU A 337 -18.44 -13.90 -5.85
C LEU A 337 -18.12 -15.26 -5.19
N ALA A 338 -17.29 -15.26 -4.13
CA ALA A 338 -17.02 -16.49 -3.36
C ALA A 338 -18.20 -16.93 -2.50
N ARG A 339 -19.22 -16.08 -2.32
CA ARG A 339 -20.41 -16.34 -1.52
C ARG A 339 -21.69 -15.95 -2.26
N PRO A 340 -22.00 -16.59 -3.41
CA PRO A 340 -23.23 -16.31 -4.12
C PRO A 340 -24.40 -16.51 -3.18
N ALA A 341 -25.36 -15.59 -3.21
CA ALA A 341 -26.60 -15.74 -2.47
C ALA A 341 -27.28 -17.06 -2.93
N GLU A 342 -27.78 -17.83 -1.99
CA GLU A 342 -28.52 -19.05 -2.31
C GLU A 342 -29.69 -18.67 -3.22
N THR A 343 -29.53 -18.93 -4.50
CA THR A 343 -30.55 -18.67 -5.55
C THR A 343 -31.63 -19.77 -5.54
N GLY A 344 -32.00 -20.24 -4.34
CA GLY A 344 -32.95 -21.35 -4.14
C GLY A 344 -34.41 -20.94 -3.97
N ALA A 345 -34.81 -19.67 -4.16
CA ALA A 345 -36.23 -19.33 -3.97
C ALA A 345 -36.73 -18.10 -4.77
N ARG A 346 -35.94 -17.48 -5.65
CA ARG A 346 -36.37 -16.25 -6.33
C ARG A 346 -36.67 -16.39 -7.82
N HIS A 347 -36.19 -17.44 -8.49
CA HIS A 347 -36.50 -17.63 -9.90
C HIS A 347 -37.89 -18.22 -10.14
N GLU A 348 -38.45 -18.98 -9.18
CA GLU A 348 -39.84 -19.47 -9.32
C GLU A 348 -40.90 -18.39 -9.11
N LYS A 349 -40.60 -17.36 -8.29
CA LYS A 349 -41.60 -16.29 -8.02
C LYS A 349 -41.59 -15.14 -9.03
N CYS A 350 -40.50 -14.94 -9.77
CA CYS A 350 -40.48 -13.93 -10.83
C CYS A 350 -41.08 -14.40 -12.16
N CYS A 351 -41.06 -15.69 -12.45
CA CYS A 351 -41.75 -16.21 -13.64
C CYS A 351 -43.30 -16.25 -13.52
N LEU A 352 -43.80 -16.24 -12.29
CA LEU A 352 -45.26 -16.22 -12.07
C LEU A 352 -45.88 -14.82 -12.13
N LEU A 353 -45.09 -13.76 -12.16
CA LEU A 353 -45.58 -12.38 -12.19
C LEU A 353 -45.77 -11.83 -13.62
N TYR A 354 -45.41 -12.61 -14.66
CA TYR A 354 -45.53 -12.21 -16.06
C TYR A 354 -46.57 -13.00 -16.87
N THR A 355 -47.35 -13.87 -16.22
CA THR A 355 -48.56 -14.40 -16.84
C THR A 355 -49.71 -13.49 -16.43
N SER A 356 -49.93 -12.39 -17.14
CA SER A 356 -51.23 -11.71 -17.11
C SER A 356 -52.26 -12.70 -17.60
N PRO A 357 -53.38 -12.90 -16.89
CA PRO A 357 -54.43 -13.76 -17.37
C PRO A 357 -54.94 -13.23 -18.71
N SER A 358 -55.02 -14.11 -19.68
CA SER A 358 -55.59 -13.81 -20.99
C SER A 358 -57.02 -13.30 -20.80
N PRO A 359 -57.47 -12.27 -21.55
CA PRO A 359 -58.86 -11.77 -21.47
C PRO A 359 -59.94 -12.80 -21.89
N ARG A 360 -59.58 -14.05 -22.09
CA ARG A 360 -60.52 -15.14 -22.45
C ARG A 360 -60.92 -16.02 -21.30
N ASP A 361 -60.42 -15.78 -20.10
CA ASP A 361 -60.75 -16.57 -18.90
C ASP A 361 -61.71 -15.83 -17.93
N CYS A 362 -62.51 -14.92 -18.50
CA CYS A 362 -63.71 -14.33 -17.84
C CYS A 362 -64.97 -14.90 -18.42
#